data_972c4f54bb26753951a8caa91f465fab
#
_entry.id   972c4f54bb26753951a8caa91f465fab
#
_cell.length_a   1.000
_cell.length_b   1.000
_cell.length_c   1.000
_cell.angle_alpha   90.00
_cell.angle_beta   90.00
_cell.angle_gamma   90.00
#
_symmetry.space_group_name_H-M   'P 1'
#
loop_
_entity.id
_entity.type
_entity.pdbx_description
1 polymer ?
#
loop_
_entity_poly.entity_id
_entity_poly.type
_entity_poly.pdbx_seq_one_letter_code
_entity_poly.pdbx_strand_id
1 'polypeptide(L)'
;MEVDRIVSSHTYPDDKRTVMVRGLLAAMIQYHRSVLLLVQSGIVGPANSLTRNIINGLRFGLWVISCATQEHVHRIEEDEEFQLTPEMIKDMHSAYSTDPFFYKLKGRWDTQISKYTRERIIELGRWHTGLSAGLDFDEAKIRDVTTAATLCVVLLAAKFLEYQKHLTDSKQIETLAEDYPPPVS
;
A
#
# COMPACT_ATOMS: atom_id res chain seq x y z
N MET A 1 3.74 12.01 9.77
CA MET A 1 2.66 11.02 9.96
C MET A 1 3.01 10.19 11.19
N GLU A 2 2.03 9.83 12.04
CA GLU A 2 2.29 9.10 13.29
C GLU A 2 2.99 7.75 13.05
N VAL A 3 2.56 7.04 12.00
CA VAL A 3 3.19 5.78 11.56
C VAL A 3 4.70 5.93 11.32
N ASP A 4 5.11 7.00 10.65
CA ASP A 4 6.52 7.29 10.37
C ASP A 4 7.31 7.51 11.67
N ARG A 5 6.73 8.24 12.62
CA ARG A 5 7.32 8.49 13.94
C ARG A 5 7.52 7.18 14.71
N ILE A 6 6.50 6.32 14.75
CA ILE A 6 6.55 5.05 15.46
C ILE A 6 7.61 4.14 14.82
N VAL A 7 7.57 3.94 13.50
CA VAL A 7 8.53 3.09 12.81
C VAL A 7 9.97 3.61 12.97
N SER A 8 10.18 4.92 12.87
CA SER A 8 11.52 5.52 12.98
C SER A 8 12.07 5.56 14.41
N SER A 9 11.25 5.29 15.44
CA SER A 9 11.70 5.28 16.83
C SER A 9 12.47 4.01 17.23
N HIS A 10 12.46 2.97 16.38
CA HIS A 10 13.08 1.69 16.66
C HIS A 10 14.40 1.49 15.91
N THR A 11 15.29 0.71 16.54
CA THR A 11 16.47 0.16 15.87
C THR A 11 16.14 -1.27 15.41
N TYR A 12 16.40 -1.54 14.14
CA TYR A 12 16.09 -2.82 13.52
C TYR A 12 17.36 -3.61 13.19
N PRO A 13 17.28 -4.96 13.13
CA PRO A 13 18.36 -5.78 12.60
C PRO A 13 18.78 -5.34 11.19
N ASP A 14 20.08 -5.49 10.90
CA ASP A 14 20.64 -5.14 9.58
C ASP A 14 20.68 -6.36 8.65
N ASP A 15 19.64 -7.22 8.74
CA ASP A 15 19.46 -8.30 7.78
C ASP A 15 18.77 -7.80 6.51
N LYS A 16 19.06 -8.44 5.38
CA LYS A 16 18.62 -8.03 4.06
C LYS A 16 17.11 -7.86 3.94
N ARG A 17 16.33 -8.77 4.53
CA ARG A 17 14.86 -8.72 4.50
C ARG A 17 14.34 -7.50 5.25
N THR A 18 14.84 -7.26 6.45
CA THR A 18 14.48 -6.10 7.27
C THR A 18 14.83 -4.79 6.56
N VAL A 19 16.02 -4.69 5.99
CA VAL A 19 16.48 -3.51 5.23
C VAL A 19 15.56 -3.27 4.02
N MET A 20 15.24 -4.32 3.27
CA MET A 20 14.35 -4.24 2.10
C MET A 20 12.95 -3.75 2.46
N VAL A 21 12.31 -4.34 3.46
CA VAL A 21 10.93 -3.95 3.87
C VAL A 21 10.91 -2.56 4.47
N ARG A 22 11.94 -2.18 5.25
CA ARG A 22 12.07 -0.83 5.80
C ARG A 22 12.22 0.22 4.70
N GLY A 23 13.08 -0.05 3.70
CA GLY A 23 13.25 0.82 2.53
C GLY A 23 11.96 0.98 1.73
N LEU A 24 11.25 -0.11 1.50
CA LEU A 24 9.95 -0.11 0.84
C LEU A 24 8.90 0.71 1.62
N LEU A 25 8.83 0.52 2.94
CA LEU A 25 7.91 1.27 3.80
C LEU A 25 8.23 2.77 3.78
N ALA A 26 9.50 3.15 3.81
CA ALA A 26 9.92 4.53 3.68
C ALA A 26 9.49 5.14 2.33
N ALA A 27 9.65 4.40 1.23
CA ALA A 27 9.18 4.84 -0.08
C ALA A 27 7.64 4.99 -0.12
N MET A 28 6.90 4.04 0.46
CA MET A 28 5.44 4.12 0.54
C MET A 28 4.97 5.33 1.36
N ILE A 29 5.65 5.66 2.45
CA ILE A 29 5.37 6.87 3.24
C ILE A 29 5.59 8.14 2.40
N GLN A 30 6.64 8.19 1.58
CA GLN A 30 6.90 9.32 0.68
C GLN A 30 5.82 9.42 -0.42
N TYR A 31 5.43 8.30 -1.03
CA TYR A 31 4.33 8.28 -2.00
C TYR A 31 3.01 8.72 -1.37
N HIS A 32 2.72 8.28 -0.14
CA HIS A 32 1.53 8.71 0.58
C HIS A 32 1.50 10.23 0.80
N ARG A 33 2.61 10.83 1.24
CA ARG A 33 2.73 12.30 1.37
C ARG A 33 2.48 13.00 0.03
N SER A 34 3.03 12.45 -1.05
CA SER A 34 2.82 12.98 -2.40
C SER A 34 1.37 12.86 -2.85
N VAL A 35 0.69 11.75 -2.53
CA VAL A 35 -0.76 11.57 -2.80
C VAL A 35 -1.55 12.67 -2.11
N LEU A 36 -1.31 12.94 -0.83
CA LEU A 36 -2.02 13.98 -0.08
C LEU A 36 -1.81 15.37 -0.70
N LEU A 37 -0.58 15.72 -1.06
CA LEU A 37 -0.26 17.01 -1.69
C LEU A 37 -0.94 17.16 -3.06
N LEU A 38 -0.90 16.12 -3.89
CA LEU A 38 -1.52 16.14 -5.22
C LEU A 38 -3.04 16.28 -5.12
N VAL A 39 -3.67 15.55 -4.19
CA VAL A 39 -5.10 15.64 -3.95
C VAL A 39 -5.50 17.04 -3.46
N GLN A 40 -4.75 17.62 -2.50
CA GLN A 40 -4.97 18.99 -2.02
C GLN A 40 -4.82 20.03 -3.14
N SER A 41 -3.99 19.74 -4.14
CA SER A 41 -3.79 20.59 -5.32
C SER A 41 -4.79 20.31 -6.45
N GLY A 42 -5.79 19.43 -6.26
CA GLY A 42 -6.74 19.03 -7.29
C GLY A 42 -6.17 18.12 -8.39
N ILE A 43 -4.97 17.56 -8.20
CA ILE A 43 -4.25 16.76 -9.19
C ILE A 43 -4.47 15.26 -8.89
N VAL A 44 -5.69 14.78 -9.11
CA VAL A 44 -6.10 13.42 -8.68
C VAL A 44 -5.58 12.29 -9.58
N GLY A 45 -5.39 12.51 -10.88
CA GLY A 45 -4.87 11.48 -11.80
C GLY A 45 -3.48 10.94 -11.38
N PRO A 46 -2.45 11.77 -11.22
CA PRO A 46 -1.16 11.39 -10.67
C PRO A 46 -1.24 10.79 -9.26
N ALA A 47 -2.13 11.29 -8.38
CA ALA A 47 -2.36 10.72 -7.05
C ALA A 47 -2.81 9.26 -7.13
N ASN A 48 -3.73 8.94 -8.04
CA ASN A 48 -4.17 7.55 -8.30
C ASN A 48 -3.00 6.65 -8.75
N SER A 49 -2.10 7.16 -9.59
CA SER A 49 -0.94 6.39 -10.05
C SER A 49 0.01 6.06 -8.89
N LEU A 50 0.26 7.03 -8.00
CA LEU A 50 1.07 6.79 -6.79
C LEU A 50 0.38 5.85 -5.81
N THR A 51 -0.94 5.93 -5.65
CA THR A 51 -1.70 5.00 -4.80
C THR A 51 -1.54 3.56 -5.29
N ARG A 52 -1.51 3.33 -6.62
CA ARG A 52 -1.21 2.00 -7.17
C ARG A 52 0.19 1.51 -6.76
N ASN A 53 1.20 2.37 -6.80
CA ASN A 53 2.55 2.00 -6.36
C ASN A 53 2.57 1.63 -4.87
N ILE A 54 1.81 2.35 -4.03
CA ILE A 54 1.63 2.04 -2.61
C ILE A 54 0.98 0.65 -2.44
N ILE A 55 -0.07 0.34 -3.20
CA ILE A 55 -0.75 -0.96 -3.16
C ILE A 55 0.18 -2.10 -3.58
N ASN A 56 0.94 -1.90 -4.65
CA ASN A 56 1.92 -2.89 -5.10
C ASN A 56 3.04 -3.07 -4.07
N GLY A 57 3.53 -1.97 -3.50
CA GLY A 57 4.51 -2.00 -2.42
C GLY A 57 4.03 -2.78 -1.20
N LEU A 58 2.76 -2.58 -0.81
CA LEU A 58 2.19 -3.36 0.28
C LEU A 58 2.18 -4.86 -0.02
N ARG A 59 1.68 -5.28 -1.20
CA ARG A 59 1.66 -6.70 -1.59
C ARG A 59 3.06 -7.30 -1.55
N PHE A 60 4.02 -6.58 -2.11
CA PHE A 60 5.41 -6.98 -2.12
C PHE A 60 5.98 -7.09 -0.70
N GLY A 61 5.79 -6.07 0.14
CA GLY A 61 6.28 -6.07 1.52
C GLY A 61 5.68 -7.19 2.36
N LEU A 62 4.37 -7.42 2.25
CA LEU A 62 3.70 -8.53 2.96
C LEU A 62 4.22 -9.89 2.50
N TRP A 63 4.43 -10.08 1.20
CA TRP A 63 5.00 -11.31 0.67
C TRP A 63 6.44 -11.52 1.15
N VAL A 64 7.27 -10.47 1.14
CA VAL A 64 8.65 -10.54 1.64
C VAL A 64 8.68 -10.93 3.11
N ILE A 65 7.79 -10.39 3.94
CA ILE A 65 7.73 -10.69 5.37
C ILE A 65 7.33 -12.15 5.62
N SER A 66 6.32 -12.65 4.91
CA SER A 66 5.64 -13.91 5.27
C SER A 66 6.02 -15.12 4.43
N CYS A 67 6.41 -14.94 3.17
CA CYS A 67 6.53 -16.03 2.20
C CYS A 67 7.92 -16.12 1.55
N ALA A 68 8.67 -15.00 1.43
CA ALA A 68 9.95 -15.01 0.73
C ALA A 68 10.98 -15.90 1.44
N THR A 69 11.68 -16.72 0.67
CA THR A 69 12.86 -17.47 1.15
C THR A 69 14.10 -16.56 1.11
N GLN A 70 15.22 -17.02 1.68
CA GLN A 70 16.50 -16.31 1.57
C GLN A 70 16.98 -16.20 0.12
N GLU A 71 16.71 -17.22 -0.70
CA GLU A 71 17.01 -17.22 -2.13
C GLU A 71 16.17 -16.15 -2.86
N HIS A 72 14.88 -16.02 -2.52
CA HIS A 72 14.04 -14.96 -3.06
C HIS A 72 14.59 -13.57 -2.71
N VAL A 73 14.98 -13.33 -1.47
CA VAL A 73 15.57 -12.06 -1.04
C VAL A 73 16.86 -11.75 -1.80
N HIS A 74 17.72 -12.75 -2.01
CA HIS A 74 18.96 -12.60 -2.79
C HIS A 74 18.66 -12.23 -4.25
N ARG A 75 17.76 -12.95 -4.89
CA ARG A 75 17.37 -12.66 -6.27
C ARG A 75 16.76 -11.26 -6.46
N ILE A 76 15.98 -10.77 -5.49
CA ILE A 76 15.41 -9.42 -5.55
C ILE A 76 16.51 -8.35 -5.52
N GLU A 77 17.59 -8.58 -4.76
CA GLU A 77 18.73 -7.65 -4.74
C GLU A 77 19.50 -7.59 -6.07
N GLU A 78 19.49 -8.71 -6.83
CA GLU A 78 20.21 -8.81 -8.11
C GLU A 78 19.34 -8.44 -9.31
N ASP A 79 18.02 -8.48 -9.17
CA ASP A 79 17.05 -8.28 -10.25
C ASP A 79 16.18 -7.03 -9.99
N GLU A 80 16.56 -5.93 -10.61
CA GLU A 80 15.82 -4.65 -10.51
C GLU A 80 14.40 -4.73 -11.09
N GLU A 81 14.09 -5.73 -11.93
CA GLU A 81 12.78 -5.92 -12.56
C GLU A 81 11.90 -6.96 -11.85
N PHE A 82 12.27 -7.40 -10.63
CA PHE A 82 11.51 -8.39 -9.89
C PHE A 82 10.03 -8.01 -9.75
N GLN A 83 9.14 -8.91 -10.16
CA GLN A 83 7.68 -8.72 -10.08
C GLN A 83 7.03 -9.89 -9.36
N LEU A 84 6.00 -9.59 -8.56
CA LEU A 84 5.19 -10.61 -7.91
C LEU A 84 4.40 -11.40 -8.95
N THR A 85 4.54 -12.71 -8.96
CA THR A 85 3.69 -13.59 -9.76
C THR A 85 2.31 -13.79 -9.12
N PRO A 86 1.30 -14.26 -9.87
CA PRO A 86 0.00 -14.60 -9.31
C PRO A 86 0.08 -15.63 -8.17
N GLU A 87 1.00 -16.59 -8.27
CA GLU A 87 1.25 -17.62 -7.24
C GLU A 87 1.77 -16.99 -5.95
N MET A 88 2.75 -16.09 -6.03
CA MET A 88 3.27 -15.36 -4.87
C MET A 88 2.19 -14.53 -4.17
N ILE A 89 1.30 -13.91 -4.94
CA ILE A 89 0.14 -13.17 -4.40
C ILE A 89 -0.82 -14.13 -3.69
N LYS A 90 -1.05 -15.31 -4.24
CA LYS A 90 -1.90 -16.34 -3.63
C LYS A 90 -1.29 -16.85 -2.32
N ASP A 91 0.02 -17.10 -2.29
CA ASP A 91 0.74 -17.55 -1.09
C ASP A 91 0.66 -16.49 0.01
N MET A 92 0.86 -15.23 -0.31
CA MET A 92 0.67 -14.12 0.62
C MET A 92 -0.76 -14.09 1.18
N HIS A 93 -1.78 -14.22 0.34
CA HIS A 93 -3.17 -14.26 0.80
C HIS A 93 -3.44 -15.45 1.72
N SER A 94 -2.83 -16.60 1.45
CA SER A 94 -2.92 -17.78 2.29
C SER A 94 -2.27 -17.54 3.66
N ALA A 95 -1.09 -16.94 3.69
CA ALA A 95 -0.35 -16.65 4.92
C ALA A 95 -1.12 -15.71 5.86
N TYR A 96 -1.88 -14.76 5.31
CA TYR A 96 -2.69 -13.81 6.09
C TYR A 96 -4.19 -14.18 6.16
N SER A 97 -4.57 -15.40 5.77
CA SER A 97 -5.99 -15.80 5.69
C SER A 97 -6.73 -15.81 7.04
N THR A 98 -6.00 -15.97 8.15
CA THR A 98 -6.54 -15.94 9.52
C THR A 98 -6.34 -14.61 10.23
N ASP A 99 -5.70 -13.63 9.59
CA ASP A 99 -5.44 -12.32 10.18
C ASP A 99 -6.67 -11.40 10.05
N PRO A 100 -7.33 -11.04 11.18
CA PRO A 100 -8.57 -10.27 11.12
C PRO A 100 -8.36 -8.87 10.54
N PHE A 101 -7.21 -8.24 10.80
CA PHE A 101 -6.89 -6.90 10.32
C PHE A 101 -6.65 -6.91 8.81
N PHE A 102 -5.87 -7.87 8.32
CA PHE A 102 -5.67 -8.08 6.90
C PHE A 102 -7.00 -8.36 6.18
N TYR A 103 -7.84 -9.23 6.74
CA TYR A 103 -9.11 -9.61 6.14
C TYR A 103 -10.09 -8.44 6.05
N LYS A 104 -10.18 -7.61 7.10
CA LYS A 104 -10.98 -6.38 7.15
C LYS A 104 -10.57 -5.39 6.06
N LEU A 105 -9.25 -5.27 5.82
CA LEU A 105 -8.72 -4.37 4.80
C LEU A 105 -8.78 -4.97 3.39
N LYS A 106 -8.64 -6.29 3.23
CA LYS A 106 -8.70 -6.97 1.94
C LYS A 106 -10.02 -6.72 1.20
N GLY A 107 -11.15 -6.83 1.88
CA GLY A 107 -12.45 -6.58 1.27
C GLY A 107 -12.60 -5.14 0.75
N ARG A 108 -12.04 -4.17 1.47
CA ARG A 108 -11.95 -2.76 1.03
C ARG A 108 -11.02 -2.58 -0.16
N TRP A 109 -9.99 -3.35 -0.22
CA TRP A 109 -8.91 -3.32 -1.21
C TRP A 109 -9.29 -3.86 -2.56
N ASP A 110 -9.82 -5.09 -2.58
CA ASP A 110 -10.15 -5.79 -3.82
C ASP A 110 -11.19 -5.00 -4.62
N THR A 111 -12.14 -4.36 -3.93
CA THR A 111 -13.13 -3.48 -4.54
C THR A 111 -12.47 -2.24 -5.16
N GLN A 112 -11.57 -1.59 -4.45
CA GLN A 112 -10.91 -0.37 -4.92
C GLN A 112 -9.91 -0.65 -6.04
N ILE A 113 -9.07 -1.70 -5.94
CA ILE A 113 -8.12 -2.05 -7.00
C ILE A 113 -8.83 -2.36 -8.31
N SER A 114 -9.94 -3.12 -8.26
CA SER A 114 -10.75 -3.44 -9.44
C SER A 114 -11.36 -2.18 -10.06
N LYS A 115 -11.86 -1.27 -9.22
CA LYS A 115 -12.39 0.04 -9.63
C LYS A 115 -11.30 0.90 -10.30
N TYR A 116 -10.13 1.07 -9.67
CA TYR A 116 -9.01 1.84 -10.22
C TYR A 116 -8.44 1.28 -11.53
N THR A 117 -8.37 -0.02 -11.67
CA THR A 117 -7.89 -0.66 -12.91
C THR A 117 -8.86 -0.39 -14.06
N ARG A 118 -10.17 -0.52 -13.81
CA ARG A 118 -11.22 -0.27 -14.80
C ARG A 118 -11.31 1.22 -15.19
N GLU A 119 -11.28 2.12 -14.21
CA GLU A 119 -11.35 3.57 -14.43
C GLU A 119 -10.16 4.07 -15.25
N ARG A 120 -8.95 3.53 -15.05
CA ARG A 120 -7.77 3.91 -15.84
C ARG A 120 -7.91 3.57 -17.31
N ILE A 121 -8.48 2.44 -17.67
CA ILE A 121 -8.71 2.08 -19.08
C ILE A 121 -9.67 3.08 -19.72
N ILE A 122 -10.72 3.48 -18.99
CA ILE A 122 -11.68 4.48 -19.43
C ILE A 122 -11.01 5.88 -19.54
N GLU A 123 -10.18 6.23 -18.57
CA GLU A 123 -9.46 7.51 -18.51
C GLU A 123 -8.44 7.64 -19.65
N LEU A 124 -7.65 6.61 -19.91
CA LEU A 124 -6.74 6.56 -21.06
C LEU A 124 -7.51 6.67 -22.39
N GLY A 125 -8.67 6.03 -22.51
CA GLY A 125 -9.53 6.17 -23.68
C GLY A 125 -10.04 7.61 -23.87
N ARG A 126 -10.41 8.31 -22.80
CA ARG A 126 -10.83 9.72 -22.83
C ARG A 126 -9.69 10.67 -23.21
N TRP A 127 -8.49 10.44 -22.68
CA TRP A 127 -7.28 11.20 -23.06
C TRP A 127 -7.01 11.09 -24.56
N HIS A 128 -7.17 9.90 -25.12
CA HIS A 128 -6.94 9.67 -26.56
C HIS A 128 -8.00 10.32 -27.45
N THR A 129 -9.20 10.57 -26.91
CA THR A 129 -10.33 11.19 -27.64
C THR A 129 -10.45 12.70 -27.44
N GLY A 130 -9.52 13.34 -26.72
CA GLY A 130 -9.53 14.80 -26.46
C GLY A 130 -10.65 15.28 -25.56
N LEU A 131 -11.41 14.39 -24.90
CA LEU A 131 -12.54 14.70 -24.03
C LEU A 131 -12.12 15.02 -22.58
N SER A 132 -10.86 15.32 -22.32
CA SER A 132 -10.29 15.48 -20.97
C SER A 132 -10.37 16.88 -20.37
N ALA A 133 -11.23 17.76 -20.85
CA ALA A 133 -11.45 19.04 -20.20
C ALA A 133 -12.37 18.86 -18.98
N GLY A 134 -11.76 18.80 -17.78
CA GLY A 134 -12.48 18.81 -16.50
C GLY A 134 -12.93 17.43 -16.02
N LEU A 135 -12.00 16.63 -15.50
CA LEU A 135 -12.35 15.52 -14.63
C LEU A 135 -12.86 16.13 -13.32
N ASP A 136 -14.18 16.19 -13.18
CA ASP A 136 -14.83 16.50 -11.92
C ASP A 136 -14.61 15.29 -10.98
N PHE A 137 -13.52 15.33 -10.24
CA PHE A 137 -13.25 14.35 -9.19
C PHE A 137 -14.11 14.72 -8.00
N ASP A 138 -15.18 13.95 -7.79
CA ASP A 138 -16.03 14.15 -6.62
C ASP A 138 -15.25 13.84 -5.31
N GLU A 139 -15.73 14.41 -4.21
CA GLU A 139 -15.12 14.21 -2.89
C GLU A 139 -15.02 12.73 -2.50
N ALA A 140 -15.91 11.88 -3.01
CA ALA A 140 -15.89 10.44 -2.74
C ALA A 140 -14.65 9.79 -3.35
N LYS A 141 -14.29 10.12 -4.59
CA LYS A 141 -13.07 9.60 -5.23
C LYS A 141 -11.80 10.08 -4.53
N ILE A 142 -11.77 11.35 -4.15
CA ILE A 142 -10.66 11.93 -3.38
C ILE A 142 -10.46 11.16 -2.07
N ARG A 143 -11.52 10.93 -1.33
CA ARG A 143 -11.52 10.18 -0.08
C ARG A 143 -11.08 8.74 -0.28
N ASP A 144 -11.59 8.07 -1.31
CA ASP A 144 -11.22 6.68 -1.63
C ASP A 144 -9.72 6.55 -1.88
N VAL A 145 -9.11 7.45 -2.68
CA VAL A 145 -7.68 7.45 -3.00
C VAL A 145 -6.84 7.64 -1.75
N THR A 146 -7.15 8.64 -0.94
CA THR A 146 -6.40 8.95 0.29
C THR A 146 -6.55 7.86 1.33
N THR A 147 -7.76 7.32 1.50
CA THR A 147 -8.03 6.21 2.43
C THR A 147 -7.28 4.95 2.01
N ALA A 148 -7.32 4.56 0.74
CA ALA A 148 -6.59 3.39 0.24
C ALA A 148 -5.08 3.53 0.46
N ALA A 149 -4.51 4.68 0.11
CA ALA A 149 -3.09 4.95 0.31
C ALA A 149 -2.69 4.86 1.79
N THR A 150 -3.49 5.47 2.68
CA THR A 150 -3.24 5.47 4.12
C THR A 150 -3.30 4.07 4.71
N LEU A 151 -4.37 3.32 4.41
CA LEU A 151 -4.56 1.97 4.94
C LEU A 151 -3.46 1.01 4.50
N CYS A 152 -2.95 1.15 3.27
CA CYS A 152 -1.83 0.34 2.80
C CYS A 152 -0.53 0.59 3.59
N VAL A 153 -0.21 1.86 3.84
CA VAL A 153 0.98 2.22 4.64
C VAL A 153 0.83 1.72 6.08
N VAL A 154 -0.34 1.93 6.68
CA VAL A 154 -0.65 1.48 8.05
C VAL A 154 -0.53 -0.04 8.17
N LEU A 155 -1.11 -0.80 7.23
CA LEU A 155 -1.04 -2.27 7.26
C LEU A 155 0.39 -2.78 7.13
N LEU A 156 1.18 -2.28 6.18
CA LEU A 156 2.56 -2.74 6.05
C LEU A 156 3.38 -2.39 7.29
N ALA A 157 3.20 -1.19 7.86
CA ALA A 157 3.90 -0.79 9.07
C ALA A 157 3.54 -1.68 10.27
N ALA A 158 2.25 -1.97 10.48
CA ALA A 158 1.80 -2.87 11.55
C ALA A 158 2.42 -4.26 11.39
N LYS A 159 2.35 -4.85 10.20
CA LYS A 159 2.90 -6.20 9.95
C LYS A 159 4.44 -6.23 10.01
N PHE A 160 5.11 -5.16 9.63
CA PHE A 160 6.55 -5.03 9.81
C PHE A 160 6.94 -4.99 11.29
N LEU A 161 6.24 -4.20 12.12
CA LEU A 161 6.48 -4.15 13.56
C LEU A 161 6.16 -5.49 14.25
N GLU A 162 5.09 -6.17 13.82
CA GLU A 162 4.77 -7.52 14.29
C GLU A 162 5.90 -8.50 13.96
N TYR A 163 6.40 -8.49 12.74
CA TYR A 163 7.55 -9.28 12.29
C TYR A 163 8.80 -8.99 13.15
N GLN A 164 9.04 -7.74 13.50
CA GLN A 164 10.13 -7.30 14.37
C GLN A 164 9.83 -7.50 15.87
N LYS A 165 8.70 -8.11 16.23
CA LYS A 165 8.24 -8.38 17.60
C LYS A 165 7.90 -7.13 18.44
N HIS A 166 7.68 -5.99 17.81
CA HIS A 166 7.18 -4.76 18.45
C HIS A 166 5.64 -4.75 18.52
N LEU A 167 5.08 -5.73 19.24
CA LEU A 167 3.63 -6.03 19.22
C LEU A 167 2.75 -4.88 19.76
N THR A 168 3.24 -4.12 20.76
CA THR A 168 2.50 -2.98 21.32
C THR A 168 2.32 -1.89 20.27
N ASP A 169 3.39 -1.55 19.55
CA ASP A 169 3.38 -0.49 18.55
C ASP A 169 2.65 -0.94 17.27
N SER A 170 2.72 -2.24 16.92
CA SER A 170 1.89 -2.82 15.87
C SER A 170 0.40 -2.58 16.16
N LYS A 171 -0.07 -2.91 17.37
CA LYS A 171 -1.47 -2.69 17.77
C LYS A 171 -1.85 -1.21 17.80
N GLN A 172 -0.94 -0.34 18.24
CA GLN A 172 -1.18 1.12 18.19
C GLN A 172 -1.40 1.58 16.74
N ILE A 173 -0.61 1.10 15.79
CA ILE A 173 -0.76 1.40 14.36
C ILE A 173 -2.07 0.83 13.80
N GLU A 174 -2.46 -0.38 14.18
CA GLU A 174 -3.74 -0.97 13.77
C GLU A 174 -4.94 -0.12 14.23
N THR A 175 -4.89 0.41 15.45
CA THR A 175 -5.92 1.32 15.98
C THR A 175 -6.04 2.59 15.14
N LEU A 176 -4.95 3.14 14.61
CA LEU A 176 -5.00 4.29 13.71
C LEU A 176 -5.81 4.01 12.42
N ALA A 177 -5.90 2.75 11.99
CA ALA A 177 -6.69 2.38 10.81
C ALA A 177 -8.20 2.32 11.11
N GLU A 178 -8.60 2.14 12.36
CA GLU A 178 -10.00 2.05 12.76
C GLU A 178 -10.73 3.39 12.65
N ASP A 179 -10.00 4.50 12.81
CA ASP A 179 -10.52 5.87 12.69
C ASP A 179 -10.86 6.27 11.25
N TYR A 180 -10.43 5.46 10.26
CA TYR A 180 -10.73 5.76 8.86
C TYR A 180 -12.11 5.21 8.45
N PRO A 181 -12.99 6.07 7.93
CA PRO A 181 -14.32 5.64 7.52
C PRO A 181 -14.24 4.61 6.39
N PRO A 182 -15.23 3.69 6.29
CA PRO A 182 -15.33 2.79 5.16
C PRO A 182 -15.47 3.60 3.85
N PRO A 183 -14.98 3.06 2.71
CA PRO A 183 -15.20 3.68 1.42
C PRO A 183 -16.71 3.87 1.19
N VAL A 184 -17.08 4.98 0.59
CA VAL A 184 -18.46 5.24 0.21
C VAL A 184 -18.82 4.27 -0.91
N SER A 185 -19.84 3.44 -0.67
CA SER A 185 -20.37 2.45 -1.62
C SER A 185 -21.00 3.10 -2.84
#